data_203bba356da3732cc5adeff0890debb0
#
_entry.id   203bba356da3732cc5adeff0890debb0
#
_cell.length_a   1.000
_cell.length_b   1.000
_cell.length_c   1.000
_cell.angle_alpha   90.00
_cell.angle_beta   90.00
_cell.angle_gamma   90.00
#
_symmetry.space_group_name_H-M   'P 1'
#
loop_
_entity.id
_entity.type
_entity.pdbx_description
1 polymer ?
#
loop_
_entity_poly.entity_id
_entity_poly.type
_entity_poly.pdbx_seq_one_letter_code
_entity_poly.pdbx_strand_id
1 'polypeptide(L)'
;MLGLDPPLEVWGLHGAERLYADGKRELEQAPEPTRAKLDELRQMLKHDSMGGLFEDKPNAVVMHWRGVSAKKARQIERRALDLFEPVAHLPGLALLEFDGGIELRVGRNKGGAVEAIRNEMKDAVCPVAYLGDDLTDEAAFRAVNGAAGAHLSALVRRKQRETEADIWLKPPQELRDFLERWARAASSQLSVLS
;
A
#
# COMPACT_ATOMS: atom_id res chain seq x y z
N MET A 1 16.05 -0.12 -11.78
CA MET A 1 16.47 -1.33 -11.03
C MET A 1 17.16 -0.89 -9.77
N LEU A 2 16.86 -1.54 -8.62
CA LEU A 2 17.46 -1.18 -7.32
C LEU A 2 18.93 -1.65 -7.16
N GLY A 3 19.52 -2.30 -8.16
CA GLY A 3 20.90 -2.79 -8.11
C GLY A 3 21.17 -3.86 -7.06
N LEU A 4 20.13 -4.59 -6.65
CA LEU A 4 20.23 -5.66 -5.67
C LEU A 4 20.64 -6.98 -6.36
N ASP A 5 21.51 -7.75 -5.70
CA ASP A 5 21.92 -9.08 -6.13
C ASP A 5 21.77 -10.06 -4.96
N PRO A 6 20.93 -11.11 -5.07
CA PRO A 6 20.03 -11.40 -6.20
C PRO A 6 18.91 -10.35 -6.36
N PRO A 7 18.31 -10.26 -7.55
CA PRO A 7 17.18 -9.36 -7.77
C PRO A 7 15.99 -9.77 -6.90
N LEU A 8 15.37 -8.79 -6.25
CA LEU A 8 14.23 -9.01 -5.39
C LEU A 8 12.92 -8.75 -6.13
N GLU A 9 11.89 -9.43 -5.71
CA GLU A 9 10.53 -9.10 -6.09
C GLU A 9 10.11 -7.78 -5.44
N VAL A 10 9.44 -6.92 -6.21
CA VAL A 10 8.99 -5.61 -5.75
C VAL A 10 7.50 -5.44 -5.98
N TRP A 11 6.78 -5.06 -4.94
CA TRP A 11 5.37 -4.67 -5.02
C TRP A 11 5.26 -3.16 -4.99
N GLY A 12 4.91 -2.58 -6.15
CA GLY A 12 4.70 -1.15 -6.35
C GLY A 12 3.24 -0.73 -6.25
N LEU A 13 2.98 0.57 -6.43
CA LEU A 13 1.63 1.16 -6.44
C LEU A 13 0.75 0.68 -5.28
N HIS A 14 1.34 0.64 -4.08
CA HIS A 14 0.71 0.16 -2.84
C HIS A 14 0.22 -1.32 -2.88
N GLY A 15 0.80 -2.15 -3.74
CA GLY A 15 0.45 -3.55 -3.88
C GLY A 15 -0.33 -3.89 -5.16
N ALA A 16 -0.67 -2.91 -5.98
CA ALA A 16 -1.36 -3.13 -7.26
C ALA A 16 -0.42 -3.51 -8.42
N GLU A 17 0.88 -3.31 -8.26
CA GLU A 17 1.91 -3.68 -9.23
C GLU A 17 2.87 -4.68 -8.62
N ARG A 18 3.24 -5.70 -9.40
CA ARG A 18 4.25 -6.68 -9.02
C ARG A 18 5.32 -6.75 -10.09
N LEU A 19 6.56 -6.52 -9.69
CA LEU A 19 7.75 -6.75 -10.50
C LEU A 19 8.47 -7.98 -9.94
N TYR A 20 8.47 -9.05 -10.70
CA TYR A 20 9.14 -10.29 -10.34
C TYR A 20 10.66 -10.18 -10.48
N ALA A 21 11.39 -11.08 -9.81
CA ALA A 21 12.85 -11.13 -9.87
C ALA A 21 13.40 -11.37 -11.29
N ASP A 22 12.64 -12.05 -12.15
CA ASP A 22 12.96 -12.28 -13.57
C ASP A 22 12.70 -11.08 -14.48
N GLY A 23 12.16 -9.98 -13.93
CA GLY A 23 11.80 -8.76 -14.64
C GLY A 23 10.40 -8.75 -15.24
N LYS A 24 9.61 -9.82 -15.08
CA LYS A 24 8.19 -9.82 -15.45
C LYS A 24 7.45 -8.79 -14.59
N ARG A 25 6.53 -8.05 -15.22
CA ARG A 25 5.71 -7.04 -14.55
C ARG A 25 4.24 -7.41 -14.69
N GLU A 26 3.52 -7.36 -13.58
CA GLU A 26 2.08 -7.50 -13.54
C GLU A 26 1.47 -6.25 -12.91
N LEU A 27 0.38 -5.77 -13.50
CA LEU A 27 -0.43 -4.67 -12.95
C LEU A 27 -1.84 -5.19 -12.74
N GLU A 28 -2.33 -5.06 -11.52
CA GLU A 28 -3.71 -5.42 -11.20
C GLU A 28 -4.68 -4.51 -11.94
N GLN A 29 -5.67 -5.09 -12.56
CA GLN A 29 -6.71 -4.38 -13.30
C GLN A 29 -8.06 -4.62 -12.64
N ALA A 30 -8.87 -3.58 -12.55
CA ALA A 30 -10.26 -3.74 -12.15
C ALA A 30 -11.03 -4.55 -13.18
N PRO A 31 -12.06 -5.30 -12.78
CA PRO A 31 -13.02 -5.92 -13.71
C PRO A 31 -13.62 -4.91 -14.68
N GLU A 32 -13.99 -5.37 -15.88
CA GLU A 32 -14.49 -4.49 -16.96
C GLU A 32 -15.60 -3.52 -16.51
N PRO A 33 -16.64 -3.93 -15.77
CA PRO A 33 -17.68 -3.01 -15.32
C PRO A 33 -17.16 -1.88 -14.43
N THR A 34 -16.15 -2.18 -13.60
CA THR A 34 -15.50 -1.21 -12.70
C THR A 34 -14.62 -0.25 -13.50
N ARG A 35 -13.88 -0.74 -14.51
CA ARG A 35 -13.06 0.12 -15.39
C ARG A 35 -13.94 1.14 -16.13
N ALA A 36 -15.05 0.69 -16.72
CA ALA A 36 -15.97 1.58 -17.40
C ALA A 36 -16.48 2.70 -16.48
N LYS A 37 -16.83 2.37 -15.23
CA LYS A 37 -17.27 3.36 -14.24
C LYS A 37 -16.16 4.33 -13.83
N LEU A 38 -14.94 3.84 -13.70
CA LEU A 38 -13.79 4.68 -13.39
C LEU A 38 -13.47 5.63 -14.55
N ASP A 39 -13.64 5.18 -15.80
CA ASP A 39 -13.44 6.02 -16.97
C ASP A 39 -14.55 7.08 -17.12
N GLU A 40 -15.81 6.74 -16.83
CA GLU A 40 -16.89 7.73 -16.72
C GLU A 40 -16.55 8.81 -15.68
N LEU A 41 -16.09 8.40 -14.50
CA LEU A 41 -15.68 9.33 -13.44
C LEU A 41 -14.51 10.24 -13.88
N ARG A 42 -13.51 9.68 -14.56
CA ARG A 42 -12.40 10.44 -15.14
C ARG A 42 -12.87 11.52 -16.11
N GLN A 43 -13.82 11.19 -16.99
CA GLN A 43 -14.39 12.15 -17.93
C GLN A 43 -15.16 13.24 -17.20
N MET A 44 -15.98 12.90 -16.20
CA MET A 44 -16.70 13.89 -15.40
C MET A 44 -15.74 14.88 -14.74
N LEU A 45 -14.66 14.38 -14.13
CA LEU A 45 -13.68 15.22 -13.42
C LEU A 45 -12.84 16.10 -14.34
N LYS A 46 -12.56 15.66 -15.57
CA LYS A 46 -11.87 16.48 -16.58
C LYS A 46 -12.69 17.72 -17.01
N HIS A 47 -14.01 17.60 -16.95
CA HIS A 47 -14.95 18.68 -17.28
C HIS A 47 -15.42 19.50 -16.06
N ASP A 48 -15.07 19.07 -14.86
CA ASP A 48 -15.42 19.79 -13.64
C ASP A 48 -14.57 21.06 -13.50
N SER A 49 -15.18 22.12 -13.01
CA SER A 49 -14.52 23.42 -12.72
C SER A 49 -13.38 23.33 -11.67
N MET A 50 -13.27 22.18 -11.00
CA MET A 50 -12.20 21.87 -10.04
C MET A 50 -11.01 21.13 -10.67
N GLY A 51 -10.91 21.05 -11.99
CA GLY A 51 -9.93 20.25 -12.73
C GLY A 51 -8.45 20.49 -12.38
N GLY A 52 -8.07 21.62 -11.80
CA GLY A 52 -6.70 21.85 -11.31
C GLY A 52 -6.34 21.13 -10.00
N LEU A 53 -7.31 20.46 -9.38
CA LEU A 53 -7.16 19.70 -8.13
C LEU A 53 -7.31 18.20 -8.35
N PHE A 54 -7.58 17.79 -9.59
CA PHE A 54 -7.72 16.42 -10.04
C PHE A 54 -6.41 15.95 -10.67
N GLU A 55 -5.98 14.77 -10.28
CA GLU A 55 -4.84 14.06 -10.88
C GLU A 55 -5.32 12.69 -11.41
N ASP A 56 -5.10 12.46 -12.70
CA ASP A 56 -5.40 11.20 -13.37
C ASP A 56 -4.13 10.33 -13.40
N LYS A 57 -4.14 9.26 -12.63
CA LYS A 57 -3.07 8.26 -12.61
C LYS A 57 -3.48 7.01 -13.39
N PRO A 58 -2.55 6.19 -13.89
CA PRO A 58 -2.88 4.98 -14.64
C PRO A 58 -3.84 4.04 -13.93
N ASN A 59 -3.74 3.95 -12.60
CA ASN A 59 -4.54 3.05 -11.76
C ASN A 59 -5.37 3.77 -10.69
N ALA A 60 -5.42 5.11 -10.70
CA ALA A 60 -6.12 5.88 -9.69
C ALA A 60 -6.66 7.20 -10.21
N VAL A 61 -7.63 7.72 -9.47
CA VAL A 61 -8.19 9.06 -9.62
C VAL A 61 -8.01 9.76 -8.28
N VAL A 62 -7.37 10.93 -8.27
CA VAL A 62 -7.01 11.63 -7.03
C VAL A 62 -7.59 13.02 -7.01
N MET A 63 -8.17 13.42 -5.90
CA MET A 63 -8.57 14.80 -5.64
C MET A 63 -7.71 15.38 -4.52
N HIS A 64 -7.08 16.52 -4.80
CA HIS A 64 -6.20 17.20 -3.86
C HIS A 64 -6.84 18.50 -3.34
N TRP A 65 -6.63 18.81 -2.06
CA TRP A 65 -7.01 20.09 -1.45
C TRP A 65 -5.91 20.70 -0.59
N ARG A 66 -4.67 20.18 -0.70
CA ARG A 66 -3.53 20.78 -0.02
C ARG A 66 -3.23 22.16 -0.62
N GLY A 67 -2.94 23.13 0.25
CA GLY A 67 -2.57 24.50 -0.17
C GLY A 67 -3.74 25.42 -0.51
N VAL A 68 -5.00 24.97 -0.36
CA VAL A 68 -6.18 25.84 -0.50
C VAL A 68 -6.71 26.27 0.87
N SER A 69 -7.60 27.30 0.89
CA SER A 69 -8.22 27.72 2.15
C SER A 69 -9.09 26.60 2.76
N ALA A 70 -9.22 26.59 4.09
CA ALA A 70 -10.00 25.59 4.80
C ALA A 70 -11.47 25.47 4.32
N LYS A 71 -12.08 26.59 3.90
CA LYS A 71 -13.43 26.60 3.31
C LYS A 71 -13.45 25.85 1.99
N LYS A 72 -12.48 26.14 1.12
CA LYS A 72 -12.36 25.50 -0.20
C LYS A 72 -11.98 24.02 -0.07
N ALA A 73 -11.09 23.68 0.86
CA ALA A 73 -10.74 22.29 1.15
C ALA A 73 -11.98 21.42 1.48
N ARG A 74 -12.83 21.89 2.43
CA ARG A 74 -14.08 21.20 2.77
C ARG A 74 -15.05 21.04 1.60
N GLN A 75 -15.09 22.03 0.69
CA GLN A 75 -15.95 21.94 -0.50
C GLN A 75 -15.45 20.87 -1.47
N ILE A 76 -14.11 20.81 -1.69
CA ILE A 76 -13.48 19.82 -2.57
C ILE A 76 -13.63 18.43 -1.98
N GLU A 77 -13.34 18.26 -0.70
CA GLU A 77 -13.49 17.01 0.04
C GLU A 77 -14.91 16.45 -0.09
N ARG A 78 -15.92 17.26 0.23
CA ARG A 78 -17.33 16.85 0.08
C ARG A 78 -17.63 16.44 -1.36
N ARG A 79 -17.20 17.26 -2.34
CA ARG A 79 -17.43 16.95 -3.77
C ARG A 79 -16.74 15.66 -4.19
N ALA A 80 -15.52 15.40 -3.70
CA ALA A 80 -14.79 14.19 -3.97
C ALA A 80 -15.50 12.96 -3.38
N LEU A 81 -15.97 13.04 -2.14
CA LEU A 81 -16.75 11.97 -1.50
C LEU A 81 -18.05 11.72 -2.26
N ASP A 82 -18.82 12.74 -2.60
CA ASP A 82 -20.06 12.62 -3.39
C ASP A 82 -19.83 11.89 -4.73
N LEU A 83 -18.65 12.02 -5.32
CA LEU A 83 -18.30 11.39 -6.60
C LEU A 83 -17.69 9.99 -6.43
N PHE A 84 -16.89 9.78 -5.39
CA PHE A 84 -16.11 8.55 -5.21
C PHE A 84 -16.86 7.47 -4.44
N GLU A 85 -17.59 7.82 -3.37
CA GLU A 85 -18.32 6.86 -2.54
C GLU A 85 -19.29 5.98 -3.34
N PRO A 86 -20.08 6.51 -4.31
CA PRO A 86 -20.99 5.68 -5.09
C PRO A 86 -20.32 4.57 -5.90
N VAL A 87 -19.04 4.72 -6.21
CA VAL A 87 -18.27 3.75 -7.00
C VAL A 87 -17.22 3.00 -6.20
N ALA A 88 -16.87 3.47 -5.01
CA ALA A 88 -15.81 2.89 -4.18
C ALA A 88 -16.06 1.44 -3.75
N HIS A 89 -17.33 1.00 -3.72
CA HIS A 89 -17.72 -0.36 -3.38
C HIS A 89 -17.61 -1.36 -4.54
N LEU A 90 -17.30 -0.87 -5.76
CA LEU A 90 -17.17 -1.76 -6.91
C LEU A 90 -15.92 -2.66 -6.76
N PRO A 91 -15.99 -3.91 -7.25
CA PRO A 91 -14.89 -4.86 -7.14
C PRO A 91 -13.58 -4.31 -7.72
N GLY A 92 -12.50 -4.46 -6.96
CA GLY A 92 -11.17 -4.02 -7.38
C GLY A 92 -10.90 -2.53 -7.23
N LEU A 93 -11.77 -1.77 -6.54
CA LEU A 93 -11.50 -0.38 -6.14
C LEU A 93 -11.26 -0.27 -4.64
N ALA A 94 -10.42 0.68 -4.26
CA ALA A 94 -10.19 1.10 -2.89
C ALA A 94 -10.21 2.61 -2.79
N LEU A 95 -10.96 3.14 -1.82
CA LEU A 95 -10.99 4.56 -1.47
C LEU A 95 -10.02 4.80 -0.32
N LEU A 96 -9.14 5.79 -0.46
CA LEU A 96 -8.08 6.10 0.48
C LEU A 96 -8.02 7.59 0.73
N GLU A 97 -8.14 7.96 2.00
CA GLU A 97 -7.91 9.31 2.46
C GLU A 97 -6.45 9.50 2.86
N PHE A 98 -5.91 10.66 2.57
CA PHE A 98 -4.58 11.07 3.01
C PHE A 98 -4.56 12.56 3.36
N ASP A 99 -3.47 13.02 3.97
CA ASP A 99 -3.36 14.43 4.33
C ASP A 99 -3.42 15.35 3.09
N GLY A 100 -4.55 16.02 2.94
CA GLY A 100 -4.84 16.98 1.86
C GLY A 100 -5.35 16.37 0.55
N GLY A 101 -5.95 15.16 0.60
CA GLY A 101 -6.55 14.54 -0.57
C GLY A 101 -7.30 13.25 -0.31
N ILE A 102 -7.93 12.75 -1.37
CA ILE A 102 -8.58 11.44 -1.42
C ILE A 102 -8.28 10.79 -2.76
N GLU A 103 -8.04 9.50 -2.73
CA GLU A 103 -7.69 8.69 -3.89
C GLU A 103 -8.66 7.52 -4.04
N LEU A 104 -9.26 7.39 -5.21
CA LEU A 104 -9.96 6.19 -5.64
C LEU A 104 -9.04 5.41 -6.57
N ARG A 105 -8.60 4.23 -6.16
CA ARG A 105 -7.59 3.47 -6.90
C ARG A 105 -8.03 2.05 -7.23
N VAL A 106 -7.52 1.56 -8.36
CA VAL A 106 -7.62 0.16 -8.77
C VAL A 106 -6.55 -0.65 -8.05
N GLY A 107 -6.95 -1.83 -7.60
CA GLY A 107 -6.06 -2.83 -7.07
C GLY A 107 -6.11 -2.94 -5.54
N ARG A 108 -5.34 -3.91 -5.06
CA ARG A 108 -5.21 -4.19 -3.63
C ARG A 108 -4.41 -3.10 -2.92
N ASN A 109 -4.57 -3.03 -1.61
CA ASN A 109 -3.68 -2.25 -0.75
C ASN A 109 -2.46 -3.09 -0.30
N LYS A 110 -1.56 -2.50 0.48
CA LYS A 110 -0.36 -3.18 1.00
C LYS A 110 -0.70 -4.45 1.80
N GLY A 111 -1.83 -4.48 2.50
CA GLY A 111 -2.34 -5.67 3.19
C GLY A 111 -2.67 -6.80 2.23
N GLY A 112 -3.39 -6.51 1.16
CA GLY A 112 -3.68 -7.48 0.11
C GLY A 112 -2.43 -8.01 -0.62
N ALA A 113 -1.37 -7.20 -0.72
CA ALA A 113 -0.08 -7.67 -1.22
C ALA A 113 0.56 -8.67 -0.25
N VAL A 114 0.55 -8.38 1.05
CA VAL A 114 1.03 -9.30 2.09
C VAL A 114 0.26 -10.63 2.06
N GLU A 115 -1.07 -10.57 1.95
CA GLU A 115 -1.91 -11.78 1.84
C GLU A 115 -1.57 -12.60 0.58
N ALA A 116 -1.33 -11.93 -0.56
CA ALA A 116 -0.95 -12.61 -1.79
C ALA A 116 0.39 -13.34 -1.65
N ILE A 117 1.42 -12.66 -1.13
CA ILE A 117 2.74 -13.24 -0.87
C ILE A 117 2.60 -14.47 0.05
N ARG A 118 1.85 -14.33 1.14
CA ARG A 118 1.66 -15.44 2.09
C ARG A 118 0.90 -16.62 1.50
N ASN A 119 -0.10 -16.34 0.67
CA ASN A 119 -0.84 -17.38 -0.04
C ASN A 119 0.05 -18.19 -1.00
N GLU A 120 1.05 -17.57 -1.57
CA GLU A 120 2.05 -18.24 -2.42
C GLU A 120 3.04 -19.07 -1.58
N MET A 121 3.31 -18.64 -0.33
CA MET A 121 4.23 -19.30 0.59
C MET A 121 3.58 -20.42 1.43
N LYS A 122 2.39 -20.89 1.08
CA LYS A 122 1.50 -21.76 1.89
C LYS A 122 2.18 -22.93 2.62
N ASP A 123 3.23 -23.49 2.05
CA ASP A 123 3.93 -24.66 2.58
C ASP A 123 5.29 -24.33 3.21
N ALA A 124 5.69 -23.05 3.17
CA ALA A 124 6.95 -22.62 3.74
C ALA A 124 6.75 -22.21 5.20
N VAL A 125 7.37 -22.93 6.13
CA VAL A 125 7.51 -22.48 7.53
C VAL A 125 8.57 -21.36 7.57
N CYS A 126 8.18 -20.20 7.09
CA CYS A 126 9.07 -19.04 7.00
C CYS A 126 8.51 -17.90 7.85
N PRO A 127 9.29 -17.32 8.78
CA PRO A 127 8.85 -16.16 9.52
C PRO A 127 8.72 -14.94 8.60
N VAL A 128 7.69 -14.16 8.81
CA VAL A 128 7.39 -12.95 8.01
C VAL A 128 7.52 -11.71 8.88
N ALA A 129 8.30 -10.73 8.43
CA ALA A 129 8.32 -9.40 9.03
C ALA A 129 7.86 -8.35 8.03
N TYR A 130 7.04 -7.39 8.49
CA TYR A 130 6.66 -6.21 7.73
C TYR A 130 7.10 -4.95 8.47
N LEU A 131 7.83 -4.08 7.78
CA LEU A 131 8.30 -2.80 8.31
C LEU A 131 7.68 -1.67 7.49
N GLY A 132 7.04 -0.70 8.16
CA GLY A 132 6.35 0.42 7.50
C GLY A 132 6.41 1.69 8.34
N ASP A 133 6.15 2.84 7.73
CA ASP A 133 6.25 4.16 8.40
C ASP A 133 4.99 5.02 8.26
N ASP A 134 4.10 4.67 7.32
CA ASP A 134 2.94 5.47 6.93
C ASP A 134 1.61 4.84 7.40
N LEU A 135 0.55 5.63 7.35
CA LEU A 135 -0.84 5.17 7.61
C LEU A 135 -1.29 4.08 6.62
N THR A 136 -0.78 4.12 5.39
CA THR A 136 -1.07 3.09 4.38
C THR A 136 -0.48 1.72 4.73
N ASP A 137 0.47 1.64 5.68
CA ASP A 137 1.06 0.40 6.17
C ASP A 137 0.19 -0.32 7.20
N GLU A 138 -0.81 0.35 7.79
CA GLU A 138 -1.69 -0.26 8.81
C GLU A 138 -2.44 -1.49 8.27
N ALA A 139 -2.83 -1.47 7.00
CA ALA A 139 -3.45 -2.63 6.36
C ALA A 139 -2.48 -3.83 6.26
N ALA A 140 -1.19 -3.56 6.03
CA ALA A 140 -0.17 -4.60 5.99
C ALA A 140 0.17 -5.12 7.40
N PHE A 141 0.23 -4.25 8.41
CA PHE A 141 0.38 -4.66 9.81
C PHE A 141 -0.75 -5.62 10.22
N ARG A 142 -2.01 -5.27 9.96
CA ARG A 142 -3.15 -6.16 10.23
C ARG A 142 -3.05 -7.49 9.49
N ALA A 143 -2.67 -7.48 8.22
CA ALA A 143 -2.54 -8.69 7.41
C ALA A 143 -1.41 -9.61 7.92
N VAL A 144 -0.31 -9.05 8.42
CA VAL A 144 0.77 -9.80 9.05
C VAL A 144 0.32 -10.35 10.40
N ASN A 145 -0.27 -9.53 11.26
CA ASN A 145 -0.66 -9.90 12.63
C ASN A 145 -1.83 -10.89 12.67
N GLY A 146 -2.75 -10.84 11.70
CA GLY A 146 -3.85 -11.80 11.56
C GLY A 146 -3.44 -13.19 11.04
N ALA A 147 -2.19 -13.38 10.81
CA ALA A 147 -1.65 -14.56 10.13
C ALA A 147 -1.20 -15.67 11.09
N ALA A 148 -1.39 -16.94 10.72
CA ALA A 148 -0.79 -18.05 11.42
C ALA A 148 0.74 -18.11 11.19
N GLY A 149 1.47 -18.62 12.18
CA GLY A 149 2.92 -18.77 12.12
C GLY A 149 3.70 -17.61 12.74
N ALA A 150 5.02 -17.68 12.65
CA ALA A 150 5.90 -16.64 13.19
C ALA A 150 5.80 -15.36 12.33
N HIS A 151 5.41 -14.28 12.94
CA HIS A 151 5.27 -13.00 12.27
C HIS A 151 5.67 -11.84 13.18
N LEU A 152 5.99 -10.72 12.57
CA LEU A 152 6.29 -9.47 13.28
C LEU A 152 5.96 -8.27 12.39
N SER A 153 5.25 -7.29 12.94
CA SER A 153 5.05 -6.00 12.30
C SER A 153 5.73 -4.88 13.07
N ALA A 154 6.37 -3.96 12.36
CA ALA A 154 7.14 -2.89 12.97
C ALA A 154 6.83 -1.52 12.35
N LEU A 155 6.39 -0.58 13.19
CA LEU A 155 6.32 0.82 12.83
C LEU A 155 7.73 1.44 12.86
N VAL A 156 8.23 1.94 11.73
CA VAL A 156 9.57 2.53 11.60
C VAL A 156 9.46 4.04 11.43
N ARG A 157 9.53 4.81 12.52
CA ARG A 157 9.50 6.28 12.42
C ARG A 157 10.08 6.96 13.65
N ARG A 158 10.48 8.24 13.49
CA ARG A 158 11.11 9.01 14.57
C ARG A 158 10.19 9.29 15.75
N LYS A 159 8.89 9.45 15.50
CA LYS A 159 7.86 9.70 16.51
C LYS A 159 6.83 8.59 16.47
N GLN A 160 6.56 8.01 17.62
CA GLN A 160 5.50 7.02 17.77
C GLN A 160 4.12 7.63 17.44
N ARG A 161 3.22 6.83 16.93
CA ARG A 161 1.80 7.11 16.76
C ARG A 161 0.99 5.86 17.11
N GLU A 162 -0.30 5.99 17.23
CA GLU A 162 -1.21 4.86 17.29
C GLU A 162 -1.08 4.00 16.02
N THR A 163 -0.98 2.67 16.19
CA THR A 163 -0.67 1.73 15.12
C THR A 163 -1.11 0.32 15.48
N GLU A 164 -1.37 -0.49 14.46
CA GLU A 164 -1.57 -1.94 14.54
C GLU A 164 -0.24 -2.74 14.58
N ALA A 165 0.91 -2.07 14.45
CA ALA A 165 2.21 -2.73 14.51
C ALA A 165 2.52 -3.27 15.92
N ASP A 166 3.14 -4.44 15.99
CA ASP A 166 3.54 -5.10 17.25
C ASP A 166 4.62 -4.31 18.00
N ILE A 167 5.54 -3.70 17.26
CA ILE A 167 6.64 -2.93 17.82
C ILE A 167 6.85 -1.60 17.10
N TRP A 168 7.54 -0.70 17.78
CA TRP A 168 8.02 0.55 17.21
C TRP A 168 9.54 0.56 17.19
N LEU A 169 10.14 0.91 16.04
CA LEU A 169 11.56 1.06 15.80
C LEU A 169 11.87 2.51 15.44
N LYS A 170 12.75 3.14 16.19
CA LYS A 170 13.20 4.50 15.93
C LYS A 170 14.43 4.49 15.01
N PRO A 171 14.29 4.93 13.74
CA PRO A 171 15.43 4.98 12.83
C PRO A 171 16.42 6.08 13.19
N PRO A 172 17.71 5.98 12.80
CA PRO A 172 18.26 4.88 12.01
C PRO A 172 18.76 3.68 12.84
N GLN A 173 19.11 3.89 14.14
CA GLN A 173 19.86 2.90 14.91
C GLN A 173 19.04 1.64 15.22
N GLU A 174 17.84 1.78 15.80
CA GLU A 174 17.03 0.62 16.17
C GLU A 174 16.60 -0.20 14.95
N LEU A 175 16.35 0.46 13.81
CA LEU A 175 16.08 -0.23 12.54
C LEU A 175 17.29 -1.06 12.09
N ARG A 176 18.50 -0.49 12.17
CA ARG A 176 19.73 -1.19 11.80
C ARG A 176 19.97 -2.41 12.68
N ASP A 177 19.86 -2.23 13.99
CA ASP A 177 20.05 -3.30 14.98
C ASP A 177 19.03 -4.45 14.75
N PHE A 178 17.79 -4.09 14.44
CA PHE A 178 16.75 -5.06 14.07
C PHE A 178 17.13 -5.86 12.81
N LEU A 179 17.50 -5.18 11.72
CA LEU A 179 17.88 -5.82 10.46
C LEU A 179 19.10 -6.75 10.61
N GLU A 180 20.09 -6.34 11.40
CA GLU A 180 21.27 -7.18 11.70
C GLU A 180 20.89 -8.45 12.49
N ARG A 181 20.00 -8.32 13.48
CA ARG A 181 19.50 -9.49 14.25
C ARG A 181 18.69 -10.42 13.37
N TRP A 182 17.83 -9.87 12.53
CA TRP A 182 17.03 -10.64 11.57
C TRP A 182 17.91 -11.42 10.61
N ALA A 183 18.91 -10.78 10.00
CA ALA A 183 19.86 -11.42 9.10
C ALA A 183 20.63 -12.57 9.77
N ARG A 184 21.09 -12.38 11.02
CA ARG A 184 21.78 -13.44 11.77
C ARG A 184 20.87 -14.63 12.08
N ALA A 185 19.63 -14.36 12.49
CA ALA A 185 18.66 -15.43 12.77
C ALA A 185 18.33 -16.25 11.51
N ALA A 186 18.14 -15.57 10.37
CA ALA A 186 17.88 -16.24 9.09
C ALA A 186 19.07 -17.10 8.65
N SER A 187 20.31 -16.61 8.79
CA SER A 187 21.52 -17.36 8.45
C SER A 187 21.74 -18.60 9.32
N SER A 188 21.41 -18.52 10.62
CA SER A 188 21.54 -19.66 11.53
C SER A 188 20.52 -20.77 11.25
N GLN A 189 19.33 -20.45 10.77
CA GLN A 189 18.34 -21.45 10.37
C GLN A 189 18.74 -22.22 9.10
N LEU A 190 19.35 -21.54 8.14
CA LEU A 190 19.86 -22.18 6.91
C LEU A 190 21.00 -23.18 7.20
N SER A 191 21.84 -22.91 8.20
CA SER A 191 22.92 -23.82 8.58
C SER A 191 22.48 -25.07 9.34
N VAL A 192 21.26 -25.13 9.83
CA VAL A 192 20.68 -26.32 10.52
C VAL A 192 19.96 -27.24 9.53
N LEU A 193 19.59 -26.75 8.36
CA LEU A 193 18.88 -27.49 7.30
C LEU A 193 19.81 -28.02 6.19
N SER A 194 21.09 -27.71 6.26
CA SER A 194 22.17 -28.19 5.37
C SER A 194 22.97 -29.30 6.04
#